data_b3a581aa700baab3af57e80248ea1fdd
#
_entry.id   b3a581aa700baab3af57e80248ea1fdd
#
_cell.length_a   1.000
_cell.length_b   1.000
_cell.length_c   1.000
_cell.angle_alpha   90.00
_cell.angle_beta   90.00
_cell.angle_gamma   90.00
#
_symmetry.space_group_name_H-M   'P 1'
#
loop_
_entity.id
_entity.type
_entity.pdbx_description
1 polymer ?
#
loop_
_entity_poly.entity_id
_entity_poly.type
_entity_poly.pdbx_seq_one_letter_code
_entity_poly.pdbx_strand_id
1 'polypeptide(L)'
;MEELLQKVKTAIRIKHSVLDEDVADNIQACLLDLRMHGVVHKGEEDQLIQNAIKLYCKAEYTDDLTKAENYAQRYRELRDCLRVAEGYGWLDEVVENAD
;
A
#
# COMPACT_ATOMS: atom_id res chain seq x y z
N MET A 1 -3.92 -11.45 -5.70
CA MET A 1 -4.88 -10.43 -5.20
C MET A 1 -5.79 -10.95 -4.11
N GLU A 2 -6.32 -12.17 -4.24
CA GLU A 2 -7.25 -12.72 -3.24
C GLU A 2 -6.66 -12.81 -1.83
N GLU A 3 -5.45 -13.32 -1.72
CA GLU A 3 -4.77 -13.42 -0.43
C GLU A 3 -4.48 -12.03 0.15
N LEU A 4 -4.03 -11.11 -0.68
CA LEU A 4 -3.77 -9.73 -0.27
C LEU A 4 -5.07 -9.06 0.18
N LEU A 5 -6.16 -9.27 -0.55
CA LEU A 5 -7.48 -8.73 -0.19
C LEU A 5 -7.87 -9.19 1.22
N GLN A 6 -7.70 -10.48 1.53
CA GLN A 6 -8.06 -11.00 2.84
C GLN A 6 -7.19 -10.41 3.95
N LYS A 7 -5.90 -10.23 3.69
CA LYS A 7 -5.00 -9.61 4.66
C LYS A 7 -5.40 -8.17 4.95
N VAL A 8 -5.74 -7.41 3.91
CA VAL A 8 -6.17 -6.02 4.06
C VAL A 8 -7.51 -5.96 4.80
N LYS A 9 -8.46 -6.80 4.44
CA LYS A 9 -9.77 -6.86 5.11
C LYS A 9 -9.60 -7.13 6.61
N THR A 10 -8.71 -8.04 6.95
CA THR A 10 -8.40 -8.32 8.36
C THR A 10 -7.86 -7.07 9.06
N ALA A 11 -6.96 -6.36 8.40
CA ALA A 11 -6.35 -5.15 8.96
C ALA A 11 -7.38 -4.03 9.20
N ILE A 12 -8.35 -3.89 8.31
CA ILE A 12 -9.41 -2.89 8.43
C ILE A 12 -10.67 -3.41 9.13
N ARG A 13 -10.63 -4.66 9.58
CA ARG A 13 -11.69 -5.31 10.38
C ARG A 13 -13.02 -5.43 9.65
N ILE A 14 -12.98 -5.71 8.36
CA ILE A 14 -14.15 -5.99 7.53
C ILE A 14 -14.19 -7.49 7.26
N LYS A 15 -15.28 -8.16 7.66
CA LYS A 15 -15.43 -9.61 7.51
C LYS A 15 -16.38 -10.02 6.39
N HIS A 16 -17.35 -9.16 6.05
CA HIS A 16 -18.28 -9.45 4.97
C HIS A 16 -17.68 -9.13 3.60
N SER A 17 -18.35 -9.55 2.53
CA SER A 17 -17.85 -9.40 1.17
C SER A 17 -18.46 -8.23 0.40
N VAL A 18 -19.34 -7.46 1.04
CA VAL A 18 -20.05 -6.35 0.37
C VAL A 18 -19.10 -5.30 -0.17
N LEU A 19 -17.99 -5.04 0.52
CA LEU A 19 -17.02 -4.02 0.13
C LEU A 19 -15.79 -4.60 -0.55
N ASP A 20 -15.80 -5.88 -0.95
CA ASP A 20 -14.60 -6.50 -1.53
C ASP A 20 -14.10 -5.76 -2.78
N GLU A 21 -15.02 -5.37 -3.68
CA GLU A 21 -14.64 -4.64 -4.87
C GLU A 21 -14.07 -3.27 -4.52
N ASP A 22 -14.67 -2.57 -3.56
CA ASP A 22 -14.19 -1.28 -3.09
C ASP A 22 -12.81 -1.38 -2.47
N VAL A 23 -12.61 -2.40 -1.63
CA VAL A 23 -11.29 -2.63 -1.00
C VAL A 23 -10.24 -2.96 -2.06
N ALA A 24 -10.58 -3.81 -3.04
CA ALA A 24 -9.68 -4.13 -4.13
C ALA A 24 -9.29 -2.88 -4.92
N ASP A 25 -10.25 -1.99 -5.20
CA ASP A 25 -9.98 -0.73 -5.87
C ASP A 25 -9.04 0.17 -5.06
N ASN A 26 -9.21 0.22 -3.76
CA ASN A 26 -8.32 0.99 -2.88
C ASN A 26 -6.92 0.41 -2.83
N ILE A 27 -6.78 -0.93 -2.89
CA ILE A 27 -5.47 -1.57 -2.99
C ILE A 27 -4.78 -1.14 -4.29
N GLN A 28 -5.49 -1.15 -5.40
CA GLN A 28 -4.94 -0.73 -6.68
C GLN A 28 -4.58 0.76 -6.67
N ALA A 29 -5.41 1.59 -6.07
CA ALA A 29 -5.12 3.02 -5.93
C ALA A 29 -3.84 3.25 -5.12
N CYS A 30 -3.64 2.49 -4.05
CA CYS A 30 -2.42 2.55 -3.25
C CYS A 30 -1.18 2.17 -4.07
N LEU A 31 -1.26 1.07 -4.81
CA LEU A 31 -0.14 0.63 -5.64
C LEU A 31 0.21 1.66 -6.70
N LEU A 32 -0.79 2.29 -7.27
CA LEU A 32 -0.58 3.38 -8.23
C LEU A 32 0.06 4.60 -7.56
N ASP A 33 -0.41 4.98 -6.38
CA ASP A 33 0.17 6.10 -5.63
C ASP A 33 1.65 5.85 -5.30
N LEU A 34 1.98 4.63 -4.87
CA LEU A 34 3.36 4.23 -4.61
C LEU A 34 4.20 4.41 -5.87
N ARG A 35 3.72 3.90 -7.00
CA ARG A 35 4.44 4.00 -8.27
C ARG A 35 4.62 5.46 -8.71
N MET A 36 3.59 6.28 -8.56
CA MET A 36 3.67 7.71 -8.90
C MET A 36 4.69 8.46 -8.06
N HIS A 37 5.00 7.95 -6.87
CA HIS A 37 5.99 8.55 -5.99
C HIS A 37 7.34 7.83 -6.02
N GLY A 38 7.56 7.02 -7.05
CA GLY A 38 8.86 6.41 -7.29
C GLY A 38 9.12 5.10 -6.54
N VAL A 39 8.07 4.47 -6.01
CA VAL A 39 8.18 3.18 -5.33
C VAL A 39 7.67 2.07 -6.24
N VAL A 40 8.52 1.10 -6.52
CA VAL A 40 8.16 -0.07 -7.33
C VAL A 40 8.09 -1.29 -6.42
N HIS A 41 6.93 -1.93 -6.33
CA HIS A 41 6.79 -3.11 -5.49
C HIS A 41 7.34 -4.34 -6.20
N LYS A 42 7.89 -5.26 -5.42
CA LYS A 42 8.50 -6.50 -5.92
C LYS A 42 7.53 -7.67 -5.92
N GLY A 43 6.27 -7.43 -5.63
CA GLY A 43 5.21 -8.43 -5.61
C GLY A 43 4.29 -8.25 -4.42
N GLU A 44 3.14 -8.91 -4.45
CA GLU A 44 2.13 -8.79 -3.42
C GLU A 44 2.57 -9.41 -2.08
N GLU A 45 3.61 -10.23 -2.09
CA GLU A 45 4.12 -10.90 -0.89
C GLU A 45 5.10 -10.05 -0.10
N ASP A 46 5.56 -8.94 -0.65
CA ASP A 46 6.51 -8.06 0.03
C ASP A 46 5.86 -7.44 1.27
N GLN A 47 6.46 -7.68 2.43
CA GLN A 47 5.90 -7.26 3.71
C GLN A 47 5.81 -5.74 3.85
N LEU A 48 6.81 -5.00 3.35
CA LEU A 48 6.79 -3.55 3.45
C LEU A 48 5.71 -2.94 2.55
N ILE A 49 5.54 -3.50 1.37
CA ILE A 49 4.47 -3.08 0.47
C ILE A 49 3.11 -3.41 1.09
N GLN A 50 2.95 -4.58 1.69
CA GLN A 50 1.72 -4.94 2.40
C GLN A 50 1.42 -3.96 3.54
N ASN A 51 2.44 -3.56 4.29
CA ASN A 51 2.27 -2.59 5.37
C ASN A 51 1.80 -1.24 4.84
N ALA A 52 2.38 -0.79 3.73
CA ALA A 52 1.95 0.46 3.09
C ALA A 52 0.48 0.38 2.65
N ILE A 53 0.08 -0.72 2.04
CA ILE A 53 -1.31 -0.93 1.60
C ILE A 53 -2.26 -0.94 2.79
N LYS A 54 -1.88 -1.62 3.87
CA LYS A 54 -2.70 -1.67 5.09
C LYS A 54 -2.90 -0.27 5.68
N LEU A 55 -1.84 0.53 5.77
CA LEU A 55 -1.94 1.90 6.28
C LEU A 55 -2.83 2.77 5.41
N TYR A 56 -2.67 2.67 4.09
CA TYR A 56 -3.49 3.39 3.13
C TYR A 56 -4.98 3.05 3.32
N CYS A 57 -5.30 1.77 3.39
CA CYS A 57 -6.69 1.33 3.54
C CYS A 57 -7.25 1.64 4.93
N LYS A 58 -6.44 1.55 5.99
CA LYS A 58 -6.90 1.95 7.32
C LYS A 58 -7.32 3.42 7.35
N ALA A 59 -6.56 4.28 6.66
CA ALA A 59 -6.93 5.69 6.57
C ALA A 59 -8.27 5.90 5.86
N GLU A 60 -8.53 5.09 4.82
CA GLU A 60 -9.77 5.20 4.04
C GLU A 60 -11.01 4.69 4.78
N TYR A 61 -10.86 3.66 5.64
CA TYR A 61 -11.99 2.96 6.24
C TYR A 61 -12.23 3.26 7.72
N THR A 62 -11.41 4.08 8.36
CA THR A 62 -11.66 4.46 9.75
C THR A 62 -12.68 5.60 9.84
N ASP A 63 -13.53 5.54 10.86
CA ASP A 63 -14.50 6.61 11.14
C ASP A 63 -13.88 7.75 11.95
N ASP A 64 -12.71 7.53 12.51
CA ASP A 64 -12.04 8.48 13.40
C ASP A 64 -11.08 9.35 12.58
N LEU A 65 -11.36 10.64 12.48
CA LEU A 65 -10.56 11.58 11.67
C LEU A 65 -9.11 11.68 12.18
N THR A 66 -8.90 11.63 13.48
CA THR A 66 -7.56 11.68 14.05
C THR A 66 -6.76 10.44 13.66
N LYS A 67 -7.40 9.27 13.75
CA LYS A 67 -6.75 8.02 13.30
C LYS A 67 -6.50 8.02 11.81
N ALA A 68 -7.45 8.54 11.02
CA ALA A 68 -7.29 8.63 9.57
C ALA A 68 -6.05 9.44 9.21
N GLU A 69 -5.86 10.60 9.84
CA GLU A 69 -4.68 11.42 9.61
C GLU A 69 -3.39 10.73 10.03
N ASN A 70 -3.41 10.04 11.17
CA ASN A 70 -2.25 9.30 11.64
C ASN A 70 -1.87 8.17 10.70
N TYR A 71 -2.84 7.41 10.21
CA TYR A 71 -2.57 6.35 9.25
C TYR A 71 -2.05 6.91 7.92
N ALA A 72 -2.66 8.00 7.46
CA ALA A 72 -2.23 8.64 6.21
C ALA A 72 -0.80 9.17 6.32
N GLN A 73 -0.46 9.77 7.46
CA GLN A 73 0.90 10.26 7.70
C GLN A 73 1.91 9.13 7.74
N ARG A 74 1.59 8.04 8.45
CA ARG A 74 2.47 6.87 8.51
C ARG A 74 2.65 6.25 7.12
N TYR A 75 1.59 6.23 6.31
CA TYR A 75 1.67 5.76 4.94
C TYR A 75 2.66 6.60 4.14
N ARG A 76 2.52 7.92 4.19
CA ARG A 76 3.41 8.83 3.45
C ARG A 76 4.86 8.69 3.90
N GLU A 77 5.09 8.56 5.20
CA GLU A 77 6.43 8.38 5.74
C GLU A 77 7.05 7.07 5.23
N LEU A 78 6.29 5.99 5.26
CA LEU A 78 6.76 4.71 4.74
C LEU A 78 7.02 4.79 3.24
N ARG A 79 6.11 5.38 2.48
CA ARG A 79 6.27 5.59 1.04
C ARG A 79 7.56 6.35 0.73
N ASP A 80 7.81 7.44 1.45
CA ASP A 80 8.98 8.27 1.21
C ASP A 80 10.27 7.54 1.60
N CYS A 81 10.23 6.72 2.64
CA CYS A 81 11.37 5.86 3.01
C CYS A 81 11.62 4.80 1.94
N LEU A 82 10.57 4.17 1.42
CA LEU A 82 10.70 3.14 0.40
C LEU A 82 11.26 3.70 -0.91
N ARG A 83 10.88 4.93 -1.25
CA ARG A 83 11.35 5.58 -2.46
C ARG A 83 12.87 5.63 -2.55
N VAL A 84 13.55 5.81 -1.41
CA VAL A 84 15.02 5.90 -1.33
C VAL A 84 15.68 4.62 -0.85
N ALA A 85 14.89 3.61 -0.48
CA ALA A 85 15.42 2.33 -0.01
C ALA A 85 15.89 1.49 -1.20
N GLU A 86 16.99 0.76 -1.01
CA GLU A 86 17.52 -0.13 -2.02
C GLU A 86 16.48 -1.21 -2.37
N GLY A 87 16.26 -1.39 -3.67
CA GLY A 87 15.34 -2.40 -4.17
C GLY A 87 13.90 -1.95 -4.36
N TYR A 88 13.53 -0.75 -3.91
CA TYR A 88 12.16 -0.24 -4.01
C TYR A 88 12.00 0.97 -4.91
N GLY A 89 13.08 1.70 -5.19
CA GLY A 89 13.01 2.87 -6.04
C GLY A 89 12.98 2.49 -7.51
N TRP A 90 12.31 3.30 -8.34
CA TRP A 90 12.25 3.04 -9.78
C TRP A 90 13.63 3.16 -10.44
N LEU A 91 14.56 3.90 -9.83
CA LEU A 91 15.94 3.98 -10.32
C LEU A 91 16.63 2.62 -10.26
N ASP A 92 16.33 1.81 -9.25
CA ASP A 92 16.86 0.44 -9.15
C ASP A 92 16.35 -0.42 -10.31
N GLU A 93 15.06 -0.26 -10.66
CA GLU A 93 14.45 -0.96 -11.79
C GLU A 93 15.10 -0.54 -13.10
N VAL A 94 15.33 0.77 -13.29
CA VAL A 94 15.98 1.31 -14.49
C VAL A 94 17.40 0.80 -14.62
N VAL A 95 18.15 0.74 -13.52
CA VAL A 95 19.52 0.21 -13.51
C VAL A 95 19.55 -1.26 -13.92
N GLU A 96 18.61 -2.06 -13.40
CA GLU A 96 18.50 -3.46 -13.77
C GLU A 96 18.24 -3.62 -15.28
N ASN A 97 17.43 -2.74 -15.84
CA ASN A 97 17.07 -2.78 -17.26
C ASN A 97 18.16 -2.23 -18.19
N ALA A 98 19.10 -1.50 -17.65
CA ALA A 98 20.20 -0.91 -18.42
C ALA A 98 21.28 -1.93 -18.81
N ASP A 99 21.31 -3.07 -18.18
CA ASP A 99 22.24 -4.15 -18.50
C ASP A 99 21.72 -4.97 -19.67
#